data_f4c69727503e6a7c0d2385cd56620e14
#
_entry.id   f4c69727503e6a7c0d2385cd56620e14
#
_cell.length_a   1.000
_cell.length_b   1.000
_cell.length_c   1.000
_cell.angle_alpha   90.00
_cell.angle_beta   90.00
_cell.angle_gamma   90.00
#
_symmetry.space_group_name_H-M   'P 1'
#
loop_
_entity.id
_entity.type
_entity.pdbx_description
1 polymer ?
#
loop_
_entity_poly.entity_id
_entity_poly.type
_entity_poly.pdbx_seq_one_letter_code
_entity_poly.pdbx_strand_id
1 'polypeptide(L)'
;MIKDNKVVLESCTRLVLLGGGALMPDVVEKALTIGYVIDVISSPRHASEDVGEGVSLSEVLKKYPINVIVSDDINESSTVKYLKSLNKDTLFLSLGAAWIFNEEFISNVLGGRLFNLHGSRLPQNRGGGGFSWQIMMGNRFGFCLIHLVDAGVDTGSIVDFEEFIYPHECKYPIQYIDYYKKKNIRFIGRIIKRAFEKRSTFSITKQSEYFSTYWPRLNQDTSSWIDWSQSPEQIERFICAFSSPYKGALTTINGKNVRINKIHINYQDGVFHPYQSGIVYRKGDAWLCVALDGAGIVIESIVDDSTGESCLSLITIGDRFVTTTKMLESNKNRVIYTPDGLG
;
A
#
# COMPACT_ATOMS: atom_id res chain seq x y z
N MET A 1 12.39 7.86 27.61
CA MET A 1 12.27 7.99 26.17
C MET A 1 11.37 9.15 25.77
N ILE A 2 10.08 9.16 26.11
CA ILE A 2 9.19 10.31 25.84
C ILE A 2 9.21 11.21 27.06
N LYS A 3 9.63 12.45 26.87
CA LYS A 3 9.62 13.50 27.90
C LYS A 3 9.38 14.83 27.21
N ASP A 4 8.48 15.66 27.77
CA ASP A 4 8.21 17.02 27.29
C ASP A 4 7.92 17.11 25.78
N ASN A 5 7.05 16.23 25.26
CA ASN A 5 6.73 16.11 23.81
C ASN A 5 7.96 15.84 22.94
N LYS A 6 8.91 15.09 23.46
CA LYS A 6 10.12 14.66 22.73
C LYS A 6 10.37 13.19 22.92
N VAL A 7 10.84 12.53 21.87
CA VAL A 7 11.42 11.19 21.94
C VAL A 7 12.94 11.31 21.87
N VAL A 8 13.62 10.67 22.80
CA VAL A 8 15.09 10.62 22.84
C VAL A 8 15.52 9.22 22.49
N LEU A 9 16.37 9.11 21.48
CA LEU A 9 17.09 7.90 21.11
C LEU A 9 18.55 8.05 21.51
N GLU A 10 19.08 7.09 22.23
CA GLU A 10 20.53 6.96 22.36
C GLU A 10 21.14 6.60 21.00
N SER A 11 22.47 6.66 20.86
CA SER A 11 23.10 6.21 19.62
C SER A 11 22.74 4.74 19.35
N CYS A 12 22.01 4.51 18.24
CA CYS A 12 21.48 3.19 17.90
C CYS A 12 22.42 2.50 16.92
N THR A 13 22.97 1.36 17.31
CA THR A 13 23.89 0.56 16.45
C THR A 13 23.18 -0.66 15.82
N ARG A 14 21.99 -0.99 16.31
CA ARG A 14 21.16 -2.07 15.78
C ARG A 14 19.81 -1.52 15.28
N LEU A 15 19.38 -2.02 14.11
CA LEU A 15 18.08 -1.73 13.52
C LEU A 15 17.30 -3.04 13.37
N VAL A 16 16.10 -3.09 13.96
CA VAL A 16 15.14 -4.19 13.75
C VAL A 16 14.02 -3.66 12.87
N LEU A 17 13.87 -4.26 11.70
CA LEU A 17 12.79 -3.97 10.75
C LEU A 17 11.68 -4.98 10.92
N LEU A 18 10.43 -4.50 11.06
CA LEU A 18 9.25 -5.31 11.29
C LEU A 18 8.29 -5.15 10.11
N GLY A 19 7.96 -6.23 9.39
CA GLY A 19 7.01 -6.18 8.28
C GLY A 19 7.57 -6.64 6.94
N GLY A 20 7.33 -5.88 5.85
CA GLY A 20 7.68 -6.28 4.50
C GLY A 20 7.50 -5.16 3.47
N GLY A 21 7.25 -5.57 2.22
CA GLY A 21 7.01 -4.68 1.10
C GLY A 21 8.26 -4.27 0.33
N ALA A 22 8.03 -3.70 -0.86
CA ALA A 22 9.08 -3.39 -1.84
C ALA A 22 10.12 -2.36 -1.38
N LEU A 23 9.88 -1.61 -0.29
CA LEU A 23 10.85 -0.67 0.28
C LEU A 23 11.85 -1.33 1.23
N MET A 24 11.53 -2.51 1.78
CA MET A 24 12.35 -3.20 2.79
C MET A 24 13.79 -3.44 2.34
N PRO A 25 14.05 -4.00 1.14
CA PRO A 25 15.42 -4.22 0.67
C PRO A 25 16.25 -2.93 0.59
N ASP A 26 15.65 -1.84 0.11
CA ASP A 26 16.33 -0.55 -0.02
C ASP A 26 16.71 0.04 1.35
N VAL A 27 15.84 -0.15 2.36
CA VAL A 27 16.12 0.28 3.75
C VAL A 27 17.23 -0.57 4.36
N VAL A 28 17.24 -1.89 4.13
CA VAL A 28 18.31 -2.79 4.56
C VAL A 28 19.65 -2.35 3.98
N GLU A 29 19.72 -2.15 2.67
CA GLU A 29 20.96 -1.72 2.00
C GLU A 29 21.45 -0.38 2.54
N LYS A 30 20.53 0.58 2.70
CA LYS A 30 20.85 1.90 3.26
C LYS A 30 21.36 1.81 4.68
N ALA A 31 20.76 0.98 5.53
CA ALA A 31 21.18 0.82 6.91
C ALA A 31 22.53 0.10 7.03
N LEU A 32 22.81 -0.92 6.20
CA LEU A 32 24.12 -1.57 6.11
C LEU A 32 25.21 -0.57 5.71
N THR A 33 24.94 0.29 4.74
CA THR A 33 25.88 1.36 4.32
C THR A 33 26.22 2.34 5.46
N ILE A 34 25.30 2.55 6.40
CA ILE A 34 25.52 3.39 7.59
C ILE A 34 26.34 2.65 8.65
N GLY A 35 26.27 1.31 8.69
CA GLY A 35 27.00 0.46 9.64
C GLY A 35 26.10 -0.23 10.68
N TYR A 36 24.80 -0.26 10.50
CA TYR A 36 23.88 -0.96 11.39
C TYR A 36 24.06 -2.49 11.36
N VAL A 37 23.94 -3.11 12.52
CA VAL A 37 23.57 -4.53 12.62
C VAL A 37 22.05 -4.61 12.41
N ILE A 38 21.61 -5.47 11.48
CA ILE A 38 20.21 -5.49 11.06
C ILE A 38 19.59 -6.85 11.33
N ASP A 39 18.36 -6.80 11.87
CA ASP A 39 17.46 -7.95 11.95
C ASP A 39 16.17 -7.58 11.22
N VAL A 40 15.60 -8.53 10.50
CA VAL A 40 14.27 -8.40 9.87
C VAL A 40 13.35 -9.44 10.48
N ILE A 41 12.18 -9.01 10.96
CA ILE A 41 11.11 -9.90 11.40
C ILE A 41 9.93 -9.69 10.42
N SER A 42 9.60 -10.73 9.70
CA SER A 42 8.57 -10.71 8.63
C SER A 42 7.50 -11.76 8.90
N SER A 43 6.29 -11.53 8.41
CA SER A 43 5.25 -12.58 8.40
C SER A 43 5.45 -13.51 7.19
N PRO A 44 4.90 -14.73 7.19
CA PRO A 44 4.95 -15.64 6.03
C PRO A 44 4.43 -14.98 4.76
N ARG A 45 3.32 -14.23 4.86
CA ARG A 45 2.74 -13.47 3.75
C ARG A 45 3.75 -12.48 3.15
N HIS A 46 4.40 -11.67 3.98
CA HIS A 46 5.37 -10.69 3.51
C HIS A 46 6.66 -11.36 3.02
N ALA A 47 7.10 -12.44 3.65
CA ALA A 47 8.28 -13.19 3.22
C ALA A 47 8.14 -13.75 1.80
N SER A 48 6.92 -14.12 1.40
CA SER A 48 6.57 -14.61 0.07
C SER A 48 6.13 -13.54 -0.93
N GLU A 49 5.98 -12.27 -0.49
CA GLU A 49 5.53 -11.16 -1.32
C GLU A 49 6.56 -10.84 -2.42
N ASP A 50 6.07 -10.68 -3.66
CA ASP A 50 6.90 -10.18 -4.76
C ASP A 50 7.30 -8.73 -4.49
N VAL A 51 8.59 -8.48 -4.39
CA VAL A 51 9.16 -7.14 -4.17
C VAL A 51 9.78 -6.53 -5.42
N GLY A 52 9.60 -7.21 -6.55
CA GLY A 52 9.99 -6.80 -7.90
C GLY A 52 10.53 -7.96 -8.71
N GLU A 53 10.24 -7.97 -10.00
CA GLU A 53 10.74 -8.94 -10.99
C GLU A 53 10.41 -10.42 -10.70
N GLY A 54 9.32 -10.69 -9.98
CA GLY A 54 8.92 -12.05 -9.62
C GLY A 54 9.76 -12.67 -8.49
N VAL A 55 10.54 -11.86 -7.75
CA VAL A 55 11.41 -12.34 -6.67
C VAL A 55 10.78 -12.05 -5.31
N SER A 56 10.71 -13.05 -4.44
CA SER A 56 10.14 -12.89 -3.10
C SER A 56 11.06 -12.07 -2.18
N LEU A 57 10.45 -11.39 -1.20
CA LEU A 57 11.18 -10.64 -0.19
C LEU A 57 12.25 -11.51 0.50
N SER A 58 11.89 -12.75 0.86
CA SER A 58 12.81 -13.68 1.52
C SER A 58 14.03 -14.02 0.67
N GLU A 59 13.87 -14.17 -0.64
CA GLU A 59 14.99 -14.43 -1.57
C GLU A 59 15.90 -13.20 -1.71
N VAL A 60 15.32 -11.99 -1.76
CA VAL A 60 16.11 -10.77 -1.81
C VAL A 60 16.89 -10.58 -0.52
N LEU A 61 16.27 -10.79 0.64
CA LEU A 61 16.94 -10.59 1.94
C LEU A 61 18.09 -11.57 2.21
N LYS A 62 18.03 -12.79 1.66
CA LYS A 62 19.16 -13.77 1.74
C LYS A 62 20.49 -13.27 1.15
N LYS A 63 20.44 -12.25 0.29
CA LYS A 63 21.66 -11.67 -0.31
C LYS A 63 22.44 -10.75 0.63
N TYR A 64 21.84 -10.37 1.77
CA TYR A 64 22.45 -9.47 2.73
C TYR A 64 22.95 -10.21 3.98
N PRO A 65 24.01 -9.72 4.64
CA PRO A 65 24.55 -10.30 5.89
C PRO A 65 23.68 -9.87 7.08
N ILE A 66 22.43 -10.31 7.12
CA ILE A 66 21.44 -9.93 8.14
C ILE A 66 20.76 -11.17 8.72
N ASN A 67 20.18 -11.02 9.91
CA ASN A 67 19.34 -12.05 10.50
C ASN A 67 17.87 -11.84 10.04
N VAL A 68 17.22 -12.89 9.57
CA VAL A 68 15.81 -12.86 9.13
C VAL A 68 15.02 -13.90 9.92
N ILE A 69 13.97 -13.43 10.60
CA ILE A 69 13.02 -14.26 11.36
C ILE A 69 11.66 -14.15 10.65
N VAL A 70 11.07 -15.30 10.34
CA VAL A 70 9.69 -15.37 9.82
C VAL A 70 8.81 -15.90 10.94
N SER A 71 7.77 -15.16 11.32
CA SER A 71 6.85 -15.51 12.41
C SER A 71 5.42 -15.12 12.05
N ASP A 72 4.48 -16.02 12.33
CA ASP A 72 3.05 -15.78 12.17
C ASP A 72 2.52 -14.87 13.29
N ASP A 73 3.06 -15.04 14.49
CA ASP A 73 2.69 -14.24 15.66
C ASP A 73 3.91 -13.54 16.25
N ILE A 74 3.90 -12.22 16.20
CA ILE A 74 4.95 -11.38 16.80
C ILE A 74 5.08 -11.58 18.32
N ASN A 75 4.04 -12.11 18.98
CA ASN A 75 4.04 -12.43 20.41
C ASN A 75 4.54 -13.83 20.72
N GLU A 76 4.97 -14.60 19.73
CA GLU A 76 5.57 -15.92 19.94
C GLU A 76 6.74 -15.84 20.93
N SER A 77 6.79 -16.81 21.87
CA SER A 77 7.75 -16.80 22.97
C SER A 77 9.21 -16.69 22.53
N SER A 78 9.59 -17.33 21.42
CA SER A 78 10.90 -17.27 20.81
C SER A 78 11.26 -15.85 20.34
N THR A 79 10.34 -15.22 19.59
CA THR A 79 10.46 -13.87 19.07
C THR A 79 10.51 -12.84 20.19
N VAL A 80 9.60 -12.94 21.17
CA VAL A 80 9.60 -12.07 22.36
C VAL A 80 10.88 -12.18 23.15
N LYS A 81 11.37 -13.41 23.40
CA LYS A 81 12.64 -13.67 24.12
C LYS A 81 13.81 -13.02 23.37
N TYR A 82 13.85 -13.19 22.05
CA TYR A 82 14.86 -12.58 21.20
C TYR A 82 14.83 -11.05 21.33
N LEU A 83 13.69 -10.42 21.10
CA LEU A 83 13.53 -8.96 21.15
C LEU A 83 13.89 -8.38 22.52
N LYS A 84 13.52 -9.07 23.63
CA LYS A 84 13.89 -8.68 24.99
C LYS A 84 15.39 -8.78 25.27
N SER A 85 16.12 -9.64 24.55
CA SER A 85 17.58 -9.77 24.68
C SER A 85 18.35 -8.63 24.04
N LEU A 86 17.71 -7.83 23.21
CA LEU A 86 18.34 -6.73 22.49
C LEU A 86 18.60 -5.53 23.40
N ASN A 87 19.70 -4.85 23.16
CA ASN A 87 20.16 -3.72 23.96
C ASN A 87 19.31 -2.45 23.74
N LYS A 88 19.54 -1.46 24.60
CA LYS A 88 18.85 -0.15 24.53
C LYS A 88 19.26 0.69 23.29
N ASP A 89 20.34 0.34 22.64
CA ASP A 89 20.84 0.93 21.39
C ASP A 89 20.15 0.36 20.12
N THR A 90 19.03 -0.33 20.29
CA THR A 90 18.23 -0.89 19.22
C THR A 90 17.11 0.07 18.82
N LEU A 91 17.02 0.39 17.53
CA LEU A 91 15.93 1.10 16.89
C LEU A 91 14.96 0.07 16.25
N PHE A 92 13.68 0.19 16.52
CA PHE A 92 12.64 -0.64 15.92
C PHE A 92 11.84 0.17 14.91
N LEU A 93 11.76 -0.29 13.66
CA LEU A 93 11.04 0.36 12.58
C LEU A 93 10.10 -0.61 11.88
N SER A 94 8.81 -0.31 11.92
CA SER A 94 7.77 -1.03 11.17
C SER A 94 7.67 -0.47 9.76
N LEU A 95 7.66 -1.37 8.78
CA LEU A 95 7.44 -1.11 7.36
C LEU A 95 6.25 -1.97 6.90
N GLY A 96 5.03 -1.48 7.12
CA GLY A 96 3.80 -2.17 6.74
C GLY A 96 3.61 -3.52 7.44
N ALA A 97 3.91 -3.63 8.74
CA ALA A 97 3.79 -4.86 9.50
C ALA A 97 2.40 -5.52 9.36
N ALA A 98 2.38 -6.85 9.38
CA ALA A 98 1.15 -7.64 9.28
C ALA A 98 0.41 -7.73 10.63
N TRP A 99 1.09 -7.44 11.72
CA TRP A 99 0.56 -7.57 13.08
C TRP A 99 0.02 -6.23 13.60
N ILE A 100 -0.97 -6.31 14.49
CA ILE A 100 -1.38 -5.21 15.36
C ILE A 100 -0.62 -5.39 16.68
N PHE A 101 0.19 -4.40 17.04
CA PHE A 101 0.98 -4.42 18.26
C PHE A 101 0.11 -3.98 19.44
N ASN A 102 0.02 -4.82 20.48
CA ASN A 102 -0.66 -4.43 21.71
C ASN A 102 0.24 -3.59 22.63
N GLU A 103 -0.36 -2.91 23.59
CA GLU A 103 0.35 -2.00 24.51
C GLU A 103 1.43 -2.72 25.33
N GLU A 104 1.14 -3.95 25.77
CA GLU A 104 2.09 -4.75 26.54
C GLU A 104 3.35 -5.09 25.73
N PHE A 105 3.18 -5.50 24.48
CA PHE A 105 4.30 -5.78 23.57
C PHE A 105 5.13 -4.51 23.30
N ILE A 106 4.47 -3.40 22.99
CA ILE A 106 5.15 -2.13 22.70
C ILE A 106 5.97 -1.67 23.91
N SER A 107 5.37 -1.70 25.10
CA SER A 107 5.99 -1.18 26.33
C SER A 107 7.01 -2.14 26.94
N ASN A 108 6.67 -3.43 27.09
CA ASN A 108 7.45 -4.40 27.86
C ASN A 108 8.47 -5.16 27.02
N VAL A 109 8.25 -5.27 25.69
CA VAL A 109 9.18 -5.97 24.78
C VAL A 109 10.07 -4.95 24.06
N LEU A 110 9.46 -3.92 23.45
CA LEU A 110 10.20 -2.95 22.65
C LEU A 110 10.58 -1.67 23.42
N GLY A 111 10.13 -1.53 24.68
CA GLY A 111 10.42 -0.38 25.52
C GLY A 111 9.87 0.95 24.96
N GLY A 112 8.75 0.90 24.25
CA GLY A 112 8.12 2.07 23.61
C GLY A 112 8.94 2.66 22.45
N ARG A 113 9.87 1.91 21.83
CA ARG A 113 10.82 2.38 20.80
C ARG A 113 10.42 1.95 19.38
N LEU A 114 9.17 1.62 19.17
CA LEU A 114 8.67 1.21 17.85
C LEU A 114 8.19 2.42 17.07
N PHE A 115 8.76 2.62 15.92
CA PHE A 115 8.34 3.61 14.93
C PHE A 115 7.66 2.90 13.77
N ASN A 116 6.73 3.59 13.09
CA ASN A 116 6.11 3.11 11.86
C ASN A 116 6.29 4.13 10.75
N LEU A 117 6.66 3.66 9.57
CA LEU A 117 6.63 4.46 8.35
C LEU A 117 5.23 4.41 7.75
N HIS A 118 4.62 5.58 7.57
CA HIS A 118 3.29 5.72 7.01
C HIS A 118 3.30 6.56 5.73
N GLY A 119 2.62 6.09 4.68
CA GLY A 119 2.69 6.69 3.33
C GLY A 119 1.63 7.73 3.05
N SER A 120 0.79 8.06 4.02
CA SER A 120 -0.29 9.04 3.88
C SER A 120 -0.31 10.04 5.03
N ARG A 121 -1.11 11.09 4.86
CA ARG A 121 -1.22 12.15 5.86
C ARG A 121 -1.91 11.65 7.13
N LEU A 122 -1.30 11.89 8.29
CA LEU A 122 -1.91 11.67 9.60
C LEU A 122 -2.27 13.02 10.27
N PRO A 123 -3.35 13.08 11.04
CA PRO A 123 -4.28 12.01 11.45
C PRO A 123 -5.33 11.62 10.40
N GLN A 124 -5.38 12.34 9.29
CA GLN A 124 -6.18 11.95 8.14
C GLN A 124 -5.58 10.67 7.52
N ASN A 125 -6.41 9.82 6.91
CA ASN A 125 -5.98 8.67 6.12
C ASN A 125 -5.16 7.63 6.91
N ARG A 126 -5.56 7.34 8.16
CA ARG A 126 -5.10 6.16 8.90
C ARG A 126 -5.55 4.89 8.19
N GLY A 127 -4.90 3.76 8.45
CA GLY A 127 -5.30 2.44 7.93
C GLY A 127 -4.53 2.02 6.69
N GLY A 128 -5.17 1.33 5.76
CA GLY A 128 -4.50 0.66 4.66
C GLY A 128 -4.97 1.07 3.26
N GLY A 129 -4.35 0.46 2.21
CA GLY A 129 -4.74 0.67 0.81
C GLY A 129 -4.41 2.06 0.26
N GLY A 130 -3.45 2.77 0.87
CA GLY A 130 -3.17 4.19 0.66
C GLY A 130 -3.07 4.63 -0.79
N PHE A 131 -2.33 3.93 -1.65
CA PHE A 131 -2.15 4.34 -3.05
C PHE A 131 -3.44 4.21 -3.86
N SER A 132 -4.17 3.10 -3.72
CA SER A 132 -5.45 2.93 -4.42
C SER A 132 -6.47 3.99 -3.99
N TRP A 133 -6.58 4.28 -2.69
CA TRP A 133 -7.45 5.36 -2.22
C TRP A 133 -7.03 6.72 -2.76
N GLN A 134 -5.74 7.05 -2.75
CA GLN A 134 -5.23 8.31 -3.30
C GLN A 134 -5.57 8.45 -4.78
N ILE A 135 -5.37 7.39 -5.58
CA ILE A 135 -5.68 7.40 -7.02
C ILE A 135 -7.19 7.57 -7.24
N MET A 136 -8.04 6.80 -6.55
CA MET A 136 -9.50 6.95 -6.66
C MET A 136 -9.98 8.36 -6.33
N MET A 137 -9.39 8.99 -5.33
CA MET A 137 -9.72 10.37 -4.93
C MET A 137 -9.08 11.44 -5.81
N GLY A 138 -8.21 11.08 -6.75
CA GLY A 138 -7.40 12.03 -7.51
C GLY A 138 -6.41 12.83 -6.64
N ASN A 139 -6.07 12.30 -5.46
CA ASN A 139 -5.18 12.95 -4.51
C ASN A 139 -3.72 12.61 -4.82
N ARG A 140 -2.95 13.63 -5.20
CA ARG A 140 -1.53 13.50 -5.54
C ARG A 140 -0.58 13.94 -4.42
N PHE A 141 -1.08 14.26 -3.24
CA PHE A 141 -0.23 14.58 -2.09
C PHE A 141 0.31 13.30 -1.46
N GLY A 142 1.62 13.14 -1.51
CA GLY A 142 2.36 12.04 -0.89
C GLY A 142 3.05 12.49 0.39
N PHE A 143 3.29 11.53 1.27
CA PHE A 143 3.94 11.75 2.57
C PHE A 143 5.03 10.71 2.79
N CYS A 144 6.18 11.19 3.23
CA CYS A 144 7.13 10.41 4.00
C CYS A 144 6.85 10.75 5.46
N LEU A 145 6.27 9.87 6.24
CA LEU A 145 5.88 10.17 7.62
C LEU A 145 6.30 9.03 8.54
N ILE A 146 6.90 9.37 9.66
CA ILE A 146 7.22 8.44 10.73
C ILE A 146 6.51 8.86 12.02
N HIS A 147 5.85 7.90 12.65
CA HIS A 147 5.18 8.09 13.93
C HIS A 147 5.56 6.99 14.92
N LEU A 148 5.37 7.25 16.21
CA LEU A 148 5.46 6.22 17.24
C LEU A 148 4.28 5.25 17.08
N VAL A 149 4.51 3.99 17.39
CA VAL A 149 3.42 3.00 17.43
C VAL A 149 2.83 2.97 18.84
N ASP A 150 1.52 3.01 18.91
CA ASP A 150 0.71 2.73 20.09
C ASP A 150 -0.29 1.61 19.79
N ALA A 151 -1.19 1.29 20.74
CA ALA A 151 -2.14 0.20 20.56
C ALA A 151 -3.25 0.45 19.54
N GLY A 152 -3.37 1.69 19.04
CA GLY A 152 -4.32 2.04 17.98
C GLY A 152 -3.75 1.86 16.58
N VAL A 153 -4.62 1.93 15.58
CA VAL A 153 -4.18 1.87 14.17
C VAL A 153 -3.75 3.26 13.73
N ASP A 154 -2.44 3.45 13.56
CA ASP A 154 -1.78 4.68 13.12
C ASP A 154 -2.14 5.92 13.98
N THR A 155 -2.39 5.71 15.29
CA THR A 155 -2.80 6.76 16.23
C THR A 155 -1.65 7.43 16.98
N GLY A 156 -0.48 6.83 16.96
CA GLY A 156 0.69 7.28 17.70
C GLY A 156 1.22 8.64 17.25
N SER A 157 1.95 9.32 18.14
CA SER A 157 2.45 10.67 17.88
C SER A 157 3.38 10.73 16.68
N ILE A 158 3.18 11.74 15.82
CA ILE A 158 4.01 12.00 14.64
C ILE A 158 5.38 12.50 15.12
N VAL A 159 6.45 11.92 14.56
CA VAL A 159 7.85 12.22 14.89
C VAL A 159 8.50 13.12 13.86
N ASP A 160 8.31 12.81 12.58
CA ASP A 160 8.83 13.60 11.47
C ASP A 160 8.04 13.31 10.19
N PHE A 161 8.01 14.26 9.27
CA PHE A 161 7.40 14.06 7.97
C PHE A 161 7.97 14.99 6.90
N GLU A 162 7.85 14.58 5.65
CA GLU A 162 8.08 15.38 4.45
C GLU A 162 6.90 15.19 3.50
N GLU A 163 6.42 16.29 2.93
CA GLU A 163 5.35 16.29 1.93
C GLU A 163 5.96 16.34 0.51
N PHE A 164 5.28 15.72 -0.43
CA PHE A 164 5.62 15.83 -1.84
C PHE A 164 4.38 15.68 -2.71
N ILE A 165 4.50 16.01 -3.99
CA ILE A 165 3.42 15.82 -4.97
C ILE A 165 3.87 14.73 -5.95
N TYR A 166 3.02 13.71 -6.14
CA TYR A 166 3.23 12.74 -7.21
C TYR A 166 3.14 13.44 -8.57
N PRO A 167 4.06 13.16 -9.51
CA PRO A 167 3.97 13.65 -10.88
C PRO A 167 2.61 13.35 -11.51
N HIS A 168 2.15 14.17 -12.45
CA HIS A 168 0.84 13.99 -13.07
C HIS A 168 0.78 12.72 -13.95
N GLU A 169 1.93 12.23 -14.39
CA GLU A 169 2.10 11.00 -15.15
C GLU A 169 1.85 9.74 -14.28
N CYS A 170 1.95 9.87 -12.97
CA CYS A 170 1.65 8.77 -12.05
C CYS A 170 0.14 8.54 -12.01
N LYS A 171 -0.32 7.50 -12.67
CA LYS A 171 -1.73 7.08 -12.74
C LYS A 171 -1.99 5.75 -12.03
N TYR A 172 -0.99 4.89 -11.91
CA TYR A 172 -1.11 3.51 -11.45
C TYR A 172 -0.37 3.28 -10.13
N PRO A 173 -0.81 2.34 -9.28
CA PRO A 173 -0.17 2.05 -7.99
C PRO A 173 1.33 1.77 -8.10
N ILE A 174 1.78 1.04 -9.11
CA ILE A 174 3.20 0.77 -9.32
C ILE A 174 4.03 2.05 -9.45
N GLN A 175 3.51 3.05 -10.16
CA GLN A 175 4.19 4.34 -10.32
C GLN A 175 4.23 5.14 -9.01
N TYR A 176 3.15 5.05 -8.20
CA TYR A 176 3.12 5.63 -6.86
C TYR A 176 4.13 4.94 -5.94
N ILE A 177 4.20 3.61 -5.97
CA ILE A 177 5.16 2.81 -5.20
C ILE A 177 6.59 3.22 -5.55
N ASP A 178 6.95 3.28 -6.83
CA ASP A 178 8.29 3.62 -7.27
C ASP A 178 8.70 5.04 -6.87
N TYR A 179 7.78 5.99 -7.01
CA TYR A 179 8.04 7.37 -6.60
C TYR A 179 8.15 7.50 -5.07
N TYR A 180 7.26 6.83 -4.34
CA TYR A 180 7.26 6.74 -2.89
C TYR A 180 8.58 6.14 -2.36
N LYS A 181 9.04 5.04 -2.94
CA LYS A 181 10.33 4.43 -2.59
C LYS A 181 11.47 5.43 -2.69
N LYS A 182 11.60 6.14 -3.82
CA LYS A 182 12.64 7.14 -4.04
C LYS A 182 12.63 8.27 -3.00
N LYS A 183 11.46 8.69 -2.55
CA LYS A 183 11.32 9.73 -1.51
C LYS A 183 11.64 9.16 -0.13
N ASN A 184 11.07 8.02 0.21
CA ASN A 184 11.20 7.45 1.55
C ASN A 184 12.58 6.93 1.88
N ILE A 185 13.34 6.40 0.91
CA ILE A 185 14.71 5.97 1.19
C ILE A 185 15.63 7.13 1.62
N ARG A 186 15.41 8.33 1.09
CA ARG A 186 16.11 9.54 1.53
C ARG A 186 15.67 9.98 2.91
N PHE A 187 14.36 10.01 3.13
CA PHE A 187 13.75 10.42 4.39
C PHE A 187 14.19 9.49 5.54
N ILE A 188 13.98 8.16 5.40
CA ILE A 188 14.40 7.18 6.40
C ILE A 188 15.92 7.21 6.58
N GLY A 189 16.69 7.27 5.49
CA GLY A 189 18.15 7.32 5.55
C GLY A 189 18.67 8.46 6.40
N ARG A 190 18.02 9.64 6.35
CA ARG A 190 18.34 10.78 7.22
C ARG A 190 18.06 10.48 8.69
N ILE A 191 16.91 9.87 8.98
CA ILE A 191 16.48 9.57 10.36
C ILE A 191 17.38 8.50 10.99
N ILE A 192 17.59 7.37 10.30
CA ILE A 192 18.43 6.28 10.82
C ILE A 192 19.88 6.70 10.93
N LYS A 193 20.42 7.48 9.97
CA LYS A 193 21.78 8.02 10.06
C LYS A 193 21.94 8.89 11.30
N ARG A 194 21.01 9.79 11.54
CA ARG A 194 21.01 10.66 12.74
C ARG A 194 20.93 9.84 14.03
N ALA A 195 20.10 8.79 14.06
CA ALA A 195 19.97 7.90 15.22
C ALA A 195 21.22 7.05 15.46
N PHE A 196 21.99 6.69 14.40
CA PHE A 196 23.23 5.94 14.49
C PHE A 196 24.39 6.79 15.03
N GLU A 197 24.60 7.98 14.44
CA GLU A 197 25.79 8.80 14.70
C GLU A 197 25.85 9.37 16.11
N LYS A 198 24.70 9.67 16.73
CA LYS A 198 24.65 10.32 18.03
C LYS A 198 23.31 10.18 18.73
N ARG A 199 23.31 10.42 20.04
CA ARG A 199 22.07 10.65 20.78
C ARG A 199 21.24 11.73 20.10
N SER A 200 20.01 11.40 19.77
CA SER A 200 19.12 12.23 18.97
C SER A 200 17.81 12.49 19.71
N THR A 201 17.32 13.71 19.58
CA THR A 201 16.01 14.13 20.11
C THR A 201 15.11 14.55 18.98
N PHE A 202 13.92 13.96 18.92
CA PHE A 202 12.87 14.32 17.98
C PHE A 202 11.69 14.93 18.73
N SER A 203 11.18 16.05 18.26
CA SER A 203 9.90 16.57 18.74
C SER A 203 8.79 15.68 18.24
N ILE A 204 7.76 15.47 19.07
CA ILE A 204 6.59 14.67 18.68
C ILE A 204 5.33 15.53 18.73
N THR A 205 4.43 15.28 17.78
CA THR A 205 3.13 15.93 17.69
C THR A 205 2.04 14.90 17.91
N LYS A 206 1.21 15.10 18.95
CA LYS A 206 0.03 14.26 19.16
C LYS A 206 -0.97 14.45 18.03
N GLN A 207 -1.57 13.37 17.59
CA GLN A 207 -2.64 13.43 16.61
C GLN A 207 -3.96 13.84 17.26
N SER A 208 -4.73 14.70 16.59
CA SER A 208 -6.09 15.07 17.02
C SER A 208 -7.09 14.07 16.43
N GLU A 209 -7.88 13.42 17.28
CA GLU A 209 -8.96 12.53 16.84
C GLU A 209 -10.03 13.27 16.02
N TYR A 210 -10.26 14.54 16.31
CA TYR A 210 -11.24 15.36 15.58
C TYR A 210 -10.96 15.45 14.08
N PHE A 211 -9.69 15.38 13.66
CA PHE A 211 -9.28 15.42 12.25
C PHE A 211 -8.97 14.04 11.68
N SER A 212 -9.18 12.98 12.44
CA SER A 212 -8.85 11.65 11.97
C SER A 212 -9.87 11.12 10.95
N THR A 213 -9.38 10.42 9.95
CA THR A 213 -10.17 9.58 9.06
C THR A 213 -9.48 8.23 8.89
N TYR A 214 -10.23 7.24 8.45
CA TYR A 214 -9.73 5.88 8.29
C TYR A 214 -9.99 5.35 6.89
N TRP A 215 -8.95 4.84 6.26
CA TRP A 215 -9.03 4.12 4.99
C TRP A 215 -8.99 2.61 5.24
N PRO A 216 -10.08 1.89 4.98
CA PRO A 216 -10.09 0.44 5.08
C PRO A 216 -9.16 -0.18 4.04
N ARG A 217 -8.58 -1.34 4.37
CA ARG A 217 -7.86 -2.15 3.40
C ARG A 217 -8.81 -2.60 2.30
N LEU A 218 -8.29 -2.67 1.08
CA LEU A 218 -9.02 -3.11 -0.11
C LEU A 218 -8.61 -4.54 -0.46
N ASN A 219 -9.59 -5.32 -0.91
CA ASN A 219 -9.38 -6.66 -1.46
C ASN A 219 -9.60 -6.62 -2.97
N GLN A 220 -8.67 -7.16 -3.74
CA GLN A 220 -8.73 -7.15 -5.20
C GLN A 220 -9.94 -7.92 -5.77
N ASP A 221 -10.46 -8.92 -5.06
CA ASP A 221 -11.52 -9.79 -5.56
C ASP A 221 -12.92 -9.31 -5.12
N THR A 222 -13.03 -8.50 -4.08
CA THR A 222 -14.31 -7.97 -3.60
C THR A 222 -14.45 -6.46 -3.75
N SER A 223 -13.33 -5.70 -3.65
CA SER A 223 -13.38 -4.23 -3.67
C SER A 223 -13.16 -3.63 -5.06
N SER A 224 -12.83 -4.42 -6.09
CA SER A 224 -12.43 -3.91 -7.40
C SER A 224 -13.54 -3.89 -8.46
N TRP A 225 -14.79 -4.15 -8.09
CA TRP A 225 -15.93 -4.14 -9.03
C TRP A 225 -16.28 -2.75 -9.53
N ILE A 226 -16.24 -2.55 -10.85
CA ILE A 226 -16.49 -1.27 -11.50
C ILE A 226 -17.99 -0.94 -11.41
N ASP A 227 -18.29 0.23 -10.88
CA ASP A 227 -19.65 0.81 -10.97
C ASP A 227 -19.75 1.67 -12.23
N TRP A 228 -20.37 1.12 -13.26
CA TRP A 228 -20.57 1.77 -14.56
C TRP A 228 -21.52 2.97 -14.55
N SER A 229 -22.16 3.29 -13.41
CA SER A 229 -23.00 4.47 -13.24
C SER A 229 -22.23 5.73 -12.80
N GLN A 230 -20.95 5.58 -12.47
CA GLN A 230 -20.08 6.69 -12.06
C GLN A 230 -19.64 7.54 -13.27
N SER A 231 -19.09 8.74 -12.99
CA SER A 231 -18.54 9.58 -14.05
C SER A 231 -17.34 8.95 -14.74
N PRO A 232 -17.02 9.33 -16.00
CA PRO A 232 -15.86 8.81 -16.71
C PRO A 232 -14.56 8.94 -15.92
N GLU A 233 -14.35 10.07 -15.25
CA GLU A 233 -13.15 10.32 -14.44
C GLU A 233 -13.10 9.44 -13.19
N GLN A 234 -14.24 9.14 -12.58
CA GLN A 234 -14.30 8.24 -11.44
C GLN A 234 -14.00 6.81 -11.86
N ILE A 235 -14.57 6.35 -13.00
CA ILE A 235 -14.29 5.03 -13.56
C ILE A 235 -12.81 4.91 -13.97
N GLU A 236 -12.25 5.92 -14.64
CA GLU A 236 -10.81 5.90 -14.99
C GLU A 236 -9.95 5.74 -13.74
N ARG A 237 -10.15 6.60 -12.74
CA ARG A 237 -9.38 6.54 -11.49
C ARG A 237 -9.57 5.22 -10.75
N PHE A 238 -10.79 4.69 -10.73
CA PHE A 238 -11.07 3.40 -10.11
C PHE A 238 -10.30 2.26 -10.80
N ILE A 239 -10.36 2.17 -12.12
CA ILE A 239 -9.63 1.13 -12.87
C ILE A 239 -8.12 1.31 -12.68
N CYS A 240 -7.60 2.53 -12.77
CA CYS A 240 -6.20 2.81 -12.51
C CYS A 240 -5.77 2.38 -11.11
N ALA A 241 -6.61 2.57 -10.08
CA ALA A 241 -6.31 2.24 -8.69
C ALA A 241 -6.14 0.73 -8.41
N PHE A 242 -6.75 -0.11 -9.25
CA PHE A 242 -6.64 -1.56 -9.17
C PHE A 242 -5.72 -2.18 -10.25
N SER A 243 -5.07 -1.36 -11.07
CA SER A 243 -4.10 -1.81 -12.06
C SER A 243 -2.75 -2.16 -11.44
N SER A 244 -1.76 -2.55 -12.24
CA SER A 244 -0.44 -3.01 -11.78
C SER A 244 0.10 -2.28 -10.54
N PRO A 245 0.55 -3.01 -9.50
CA PRO A 245 0.85 -4.46 -9.44
C PRO A 245 -0.36 -5.35 -9.13
N TYR A 246 -1.56 -4.79 -9.07
CA TYR A 246 -2.79 -5.54 -8.84
C TYR A 246 -3.32 -6.15 -10.13
N LYS A 247 -4.30 -7.06 -9.99
CA LYS A 247 -4.82 -7.85 -11.12
C LYS A 247 -5.68 -7.05 -12.12
N GLY A 248 -6.16 -5.86 -11.75
CA GLY A 248 -7.09 -5.05 -12.52
C GLY A 248 -8.48 -4.94 -11.88
N ALA A 249 -9.28 -3.99 -12.36
CA ALA A 249 -10.63 -3.77 -11.90
C ALA A 249 -11.60 -4.78 -12.53
N LEU A 250 -12.51 -5.32 -11.71
CA LEU A 250 -13.48 -6.38 -12.08
C LEU A 250 -14.74 -5.83 -12.73
N THR A 251 -15.25 -6.54 -13.70
CA THR A 251 -16.59 -6.39 -14.28
C THR A 251 -17.01 -7.70 -14.94
N THR A 252 -18.22 -7.76 -15.50
CA THR A 252 -18.66 -8.89 -16.32
C THR A 252 -18.98 -8.46 -17.74
N ILE A 253 -18.72 -9.34 -18.70
CA ILE A 253 -19.16 -9.22 -20.08
C ILE A 253 -19.52 -10.60 -20.62
N ASN A 254 -20.66 -10.74 -21.29
CA ASN A 254 -21.11 -12.03 -21.85
C ASN A 254 -21.10 -13.18 -20.83
N GLY A 255 -21.46 -12.88 -19.56
CA GLY A 255 -21.52 -13.84 -18.45
C GLY A 255 -20.16 -14.26 -17.87
N LYS A 256 -19.06 -13.66 -18.30
CA LYS A 256 -17.71 -13.93 -17.79
C LYS A 256 -17.18 -12.77 -16.95
N ASN A 257 -16.48 -13.08 -15.88
CA ASN A 257 -15.72 -12.10 -15.12
C ASN A 257 -14.44 -11.75 -15.88
N VAL A 258 -14.19 -10.45 -16.02
CA VAL A 258 -13.00 -9.92 -16.67
C VAL A 258 -12.38 -8.82 -15.83
N ARG A 259 -11.08 -8.61 -16.04
CA ARG A 259 -10.33 -7.52 -15.40
C ARG A 259 -9.82 -6.52 -16.42
N ILE A 260 -10.04 -5.25 -16.13
CA ILE A 260 -9.60 -4.12 -16.96
C ILE A 260 -8.40 -3.47 -16.26
N ASN A 261 -7.31 -3.26 -17.01
CA ASN A 261 -6.05 -2.78 -16.46
C ASN A 261 -5.57 -1.46 -17.08
N LYS A 262 -5.78 -1.24 -18.36
CA LYS A 262 -5.26 -0.07 -19.07
C LYS A 262 -6.34 0.62 -19.85
N ILE A 263 -6.56 1.88 -19.53
CA ILE A 263 -7.62 2.70 -20.11
C ILE A 263 -7.19 4.17 -20.24
N HIS A 264 -7.96 4.90 -21.05
CA HIS A 264 -7.99 6.37 -21.04
C HIS A 264 -9.37 6.88 -21.48
N ILE A 265 -9.73 8.08 -21.03
CA ILE A 265 -11.00 8.72 -21.40
C ILE A 265 -10.86 9.32 -22.79
N ASN A 266 -11.93 9.22 -23.60
CA ASN A 266 -12.04 9.88 -24.89
C ASN A 266 -13.28 10.79 -24.89
N TYR A 267 -13.05 12.09 -24.87
CA TYR A 267 -14.09 13.11 -24.95
C TYR A 267 -14.47 13.50 -26.39
N GLN A 268 -13.79 12.97 -27.40
CA GLN A 268 -13.97 13.38 -28.80
C GLN A 268 -15.12 12.65 -29.51
N ASP A 269 -15.56 11.52 -28.95
CA ASP A 269 -16.60 10.69 -29.59
C ASP A 269 -18.04 11.16 -29.32
N GLY A 270 -18.21 12.32 -28.68
CA GLY A 270 -19.52 12.88 -28.38
C GLY A 270 -20.05 12.48 -27.02
N VAL A 271 -21.32 12.79 -26.79
CA VAL A 271 -22.03 12.56 -25.53
C VAL A 271 -22.92 11.34 -25.69
N PHE A 272 -22.76 10.39 -24.79
CA PHE A 272 -23.62 9.21 -24.71
C PHE A 272 -24.68 9.40 -23.63
N HIS A 273 -25.86 8.82 -23.85
CA HIS A 273 -26.92 8.79 -22.84
C HIS A 273 -26.51 7.82 -21.70
N PRO A 274 -26.82 8.11 -20.43
CA PRO A 274 -26.48 7.24 -19.28
C PRO A 274 -26.86 5.77 -19.46
N TYR A 275 -27.97 5.51 -20.13
CA TYR A 275 -28.40 4.13 -20.45
C TYR A 275 -27.44 3.38 -21.34
N GLN A 276 -26.54 4.06 -22.08
CA GLN A 276 -25.53 3.44 -22.94
C GLN A 276 -24.27 3.05 -22.17
N SER A 277 -24.14 3.43 -20.90
CA SER A 277 -22.97 3.06 -20.08
C SER A 277 -22.68 1.57 -20.14
N GLY A 278 -21.41 1.24 -20.40
CA GLY A 278 -20.95 -0.13 -20.54
C GLY A 278 -21.05 -0.71 -21.96
N ILE A 279 -21.77 -0.06 -22.92
CA ILE A 279 -21.88 -0.59 -24.29
C ILE A 279 -20.58 -0.37 -25.07
N VAL A 280 -20.09 -1.44 -25.70
CA VAL A 280 -18.98 -1.37 -26.66
C VAL A 280 -19.51 -0.79 -27.97
N TYR A 281 -19.08 0.44 -28.31
CA TYR A 281 -19.58 1.13 -29.51
C TYR A 281 -18.56 1.16 -30.66
N ARG A 282 -17.29 0.88 -30.38
CA ARG A 282 -16.23 0.82 -31.38
C ARG A 282 -15.13 -0.14 -30.94
N LYS A 283 -14.45 -0.78 -31.89
CA LYS A 283 -13.39 -1.74 -31.63
C LYS A 283 -12.32 -1.67 -32.71
N GLY A 284 -11.05 -1.80 -32.31
CA GLY A 284 -9.89 -2.05 -33.13
C GLY A 284 -9.25 -3.40 -32.79
N ASP A 285 -8.09 -3.68 -33.36
CA ASP A 285 -7.38 -4.95 -33.15
C ASP A 285 -6.86 -5.09 -31.71
N ALA A 286 -6.40 -3.99 -31.11
CA ALA A 286 -5.74 -3.98 -29.80
C ALA A 286 -6.48 -3.12 -28.74
N TRP A 287 -7.67 -2.66 -29.02
CA TRP A 287 -8.45 -1.81 -28.12
C TRP A 287 -9.94 -1.87 -28.43
N LEU A 288 -10.75 -1.41 -27.47
CA LEU A 288 -12.20 -1.17 -27.68
C LEU A 288 -12.63 0.10 -26.96
N CYS A 289 -13.73 0.69 -27.45
CA CYS A 289 -14.33 1.87 -26.86
C CYS A 289 -15.66 1.52 -26.23
N VAL A 290 -15.87 1.99 -25.01
CA VAL A 290 -17.07 1.78 -24.21
C VAL A 290 -17.73 3.12 -23.93
N ALA A 291 -19.04 3.21 -24.14
CA ALA A 291 -19.83 4.39 -23.84
C ALA A 291 -19.96 4.57 -22.32
N LEU A 292 -19.86 5.81 -21.86
CA LEU A 292 -20.16 6.25 -20.50
C LEU A 292 -21.04 7.49 -20.55
N ASP A 293 -21.65 7.86 -19.44
CA ASP A 293 -22.38 9.11 -19.36
C ASP A 293 -21.43 10.29 -19.60
N GLY A 294 -21.64 10.99 -20.72
CA GLY A 294 -20.89 12.18 -21.12
C GLY A 294 -19.55 11.94 -21.85
N ALA A 295 -19.03 10.72 -21.96
CA ALA A 295 -17.79 10.44 -22.67
C ALA A 295 -17.67 8.99 -23.14
N GLY A 296 -16.64 8.69 -23.93
CA GLY A 296 -16.17 7.32 -24.18
C GLY A 296 -14.97 6.98 -23.30
N ILE A 297 -14.73 5.70 -23.11
CA ILE A 297 -13.50 5.17 -22.51
C ILE A 297 -12.86 4.19 -23.47
N VAL A 298 -11.58 4.34 -23.72
CA VAL A 298 -10.78 3.38 -24.52
C VAL A 298 -10.14 2.38 -23.58
N ILE A 299 -10.40 1.09 -23.80
CA ILE A 299 -9.82 -0.02 -23.06
C ILE A 299 -8.75 -0.69 -23.93
N GLU A 300 -7.52 -0.71 -23.47
CA GLU A 300 -6.37 -1.28 -24.17
C GLU A 300 -5.93 -2.63 -23.57
N SER A 301 -6.35 -2.94 -22.34
CA SER A 301 -6.02 -4.21 -21.68
C SER A 301 -7.20 -4.74 -20.91
N ILE A 302 -7.65 -5.94 -21.31
CA ILE A 302 -8.70 -6.69 -20.66
C ILE A 302 -8.36 -8.17 -20.67
N VAL A 303 -8.47 -8.84 -19.53
CA VAL A 303 -8.14 -10.24 -19.36
C VAL A 303 -9.28 -11.00 -18.69
N ASP A 304 -9.42 -12.26 -18.97
CA ASP A 304 -10.30 -13.18 -18.24
C ASP A 304 -9.80 -13.32 -16.79
N ASP A 305 -10.68 -13.16 -15.81
CA ASP A 305 -10.32 -13.19 -14.38
C ASP A 305 -9.77 -14.56 -13.93
N SER A 306 -10.20 -15.64 -14.57
CA SER A 306 -9.81 -17.00 -14.20
C SER A 306 -8.51 -17.47 -14.85
N THR A 307 -8.25 -17.06 -16.10
CA THR A 307 -7.10 -17.53 -16.89
C THR A 307 -5.98 -16.50 -17.00
N GLY A 308 -6.30 -15.21 -16.84
CA GLY A 308 -5.37 -14.10 -17.08
C GLY A 308 -5.09 -13.84 -18.58
N GLU A 309 -5.74 -14.60 -19.49
CA GLU A 309 -5.55 -14.43 -20.93
C GLU A 309 -6.35 -13.24 -21.47
N SER A 310 -5.81 -12.59 -22.51
CA SER A 310 -6.51 -11.49 -23.17
C SER A 310 -7.83 -11.97 -23.81
N CYS A 311 -8.91 -11.28 -23.50
CA CYS A 311 -10.23 -11.56 -24.07
C CYS A 311 -10.75 -10.46 -25.01
N LEU A 312 -9.91 -9.51 -25.42
CA LEU A 312 -10.27 -8.44 -26.36
C LEU A 312 -10.87 -8.99 -27.67
N SER A 313 -10.33 -10.08 -28.23
CA SER A 313 -10.81 -10.68 -29.48
C SER A 313 -12.22 -11.25 -29.37
N LEU A 314 -12.64 -11.66 -28.18
CA LEU A 314 -13.95 -12.29 -27.93
C LEU A 314 -15.10 -11.30 -27.74
N ILE A 315 -14.78 -10.00 -27.58
CA ILE A 315 -15.75 -8.95 -27.35
C ILE A 315 -16.13 -8.30 -28.68
N THR A 316 -17.42 -8.05 -28.91
CA THR A 316 -17.94 -7.48 -30.14
C THR A 316 -18.63 -6.14 -29.89
N ILE A 317 -18.80 -5.35 -30.96
CA ILE A 317 -19.60 -4.10 -30.91
C ILE A 317 -21.04 -4.46 -30.55
N GLY A 318 -21.61 -3.72 -29.58
CA GLY A 318 -22.93 -3.98 -29.01
C GLY A 318 -22.92 -4.79 -27.71
N ASP A 319 -21.84 -5.50 -27.40
CA ASP A 319 -21.68 -6.14 -26.09
C ASP A 319 -21.70 -5.08 -24.98
N ARG A 320 -22.10 -5.49 -23.78
CA ARG A 320 -22.20 -4.56 -22.64
C ARG A 320 -21.46 -5.12 -21.43
N PHE A 321 -20.59 -4.30 -20.87
CA PHE A 321 -20.04 -4.50 -19.53
C PHE A 321 -21.12 -4.25 -18.47
N VAL A 322 -21.22 -5.16 -17.52
CA VAL A 322 -22.22 -5.10 -16.45
C VAL A 322 -21.58 -5.48 -15.12
N THR A 323 -21.92 -4.74 -14.08
CA THR A 323 -21.64 -5.13 -12.69
C THR A 323 -22.96 -5.11 -11.93
N THR A 324 -23.37 -6.25 -11.40
CA THR A 324 -24.65 -6.34 -10.68
C THR A 324 -24.54 -5.68 -9.31
N THR A 325 -25.69 -5.25 -8.75
CA THR A 325 -25.75 -4.69 -7.39
C THR A 325 -25.14 -5.64 -6.36
N LYS A 326 -25.37 -6.95 -6.48
CA LYS A 326 -24.78 -7.96 -5.59
C LYS A 326 -23.25 -7.95 -5.62
N MET A 327 -22.64 -7.76 -6.79
CA MET A 327 -21.18 -7.64 -6.93
C MET A 327 -20.67 -6.36 -6.30
N LEU A 328 -21.33 -5.22 -6.52
CA LEU A 328 -20.99 -3.96 -5.87
C LEU A 328 -21.14 -4.03 -4.35
N GLU A 329 -22.11 -4.79 -3.86
CA GLU A 329 -22.31 -4.97 -2.42
C GLU A 329 -21.27 -5.85 -1.74
N SER A 330 -20.52 -6.67 -2.48
CA SER A 330 -19.45 -7.51 -1.92
C SER A 330 -18.33 -6.72 -1.25
N ASN A 331 -18.15 -5.46 -1.63
CA ASN A 331 -17.15 -4.56 -1.04
C ASN A 331 -17.59 -3.90 0.29
N LYS A 332 -18.85 -4.06 0.70
CA LYS A 332 -19.39 -3.47 1.94
C LYS A 332 -18.83 -4.15 3.21
N ASN A 333 -18.35 -5.37 3.09
CA ASN A 333 -17.75 -6.09 4.19
C ASN A 333 -16.32 -5.58 4.45
N ARG A 334 -16.01 -5.35 5.74
CA ARG A 334 -14.66 -4.96 6.13
C ARG A 334 -13.69 -6.09 5.81
N VAL A 335 -12.66 -5.77 5.05
CA VAL A 335 -11.56 -6.70 4.75
C VAL A 335 -10.64 -6.80 5.97
N ILE A 336 -10.40 -8.01 6.44
CA ILE A 336 -9.46 -8.31 7.55
C ILE A 336 -8.28 -9.05 6.96
N TYR A 337 -7.07 -8.54 7.21
CA TYR A 337 -5.83 -9.23 6.88
C TYR A 337 -5.16 -9.74 8.13
N THR A 338 -4.72 -10.98 8.07
CA THR A 338 -3.90 -11.64 9.10
C THR A 338 -2.44 -11.73 8.64
N PRO A 339 -1.52 -12.15 9.51
CA PRO A 339 -0.13 -12.43 9.12
C PRO A 339 0.01 -13.47 8.00
N ASP A 340 -0.96 -14.38 7.86
CA ASP A 340 -1.00 -15.44 6.84
C ASP A 340 -1.68 -14.99 5.54
N GLY A 341 -2.41 -13.90 5.56
CA GLY A 341 -3.12 -13.39 4.39
C GLY A 341 -4.51 -12.86 4.72
N LEU A 342 -5.46 -13.15 3.84
CA LEU A 342 -6.87 -12.75 3.99
C LEU A 342 -7.54 -13.68 5.03
N GLY A 343 -8.12 -13.07 6.06
CA GLY A 343 -8.88 -13.75 7.11
C GLY A 343 -10.34 -13.89 6.76
#